data_409f1cecc2ff3adfe6c3d4770a0c6041
#
_entry.id   409f1cecc2ff3adfe6c3d4770a0c6041
#
_cell.length_a   1.000
_cell.length_b   1.000
_cell.length_c   1.000
_cell.angle_alpha   90.00
_cell.angle_beta   90.00
_cell.angle_gamma   90.00
#
_symmetry.space_group_name_H-M   'P 1'
#
loop_
_entity.id
_entity.type
_entity.pdbx_description
1 polymer ?
#
loop_
_entity_poly.entity_id
_entity_poly.type
_entity_poly.pdbx_seq_one_letter_code
_entity_poly.pdbx_strand_id
1 'polypeptide(L)'
;MQLAGVWENEHGSIMEITVQDGKIEGSYSSYTGDKGAYRVLGLADPEPIGGSQTFAFAVSWRPLDAHDAGSGDHWVSGFVGQLQVIDGEETLTTMWLLTKPTTPEENWTSILIDKSIFKRRDRG
;
A
#
# COMPACT_ATOMS: atom_id res chain seq x y z
N MET A 1 -11.31 -5.32 15.18
CA MET A 1 -10.23 -4.83 14.29
C MET A 1 -10.81 -4.44 12.95
N GLN A 2 -10.43 -3.30 12.44
CA GLN A 2 -10.87 -2.83 11.12
C GLN A 2 -9.66 -2.44 10.28
N LEU A 3 -9.63 -2.90 9.05
CA LEU A 3 -8.57 -2.52 8.12
C LEU A 3 -8.67 -1.07 7.68
N ALA A 4 -9.89 -0.53 7.58
CA ALA A 4 -10.09 0.87 7.24
C ALA A 4 -9.45 1.80 8.27
N GLY A 5 -8.87 2.90 7.79
CA GLY A 5 -8.26 3.89 8.67
C GLY A 5 -6.96 4.44 8.10
N VAL A 6 -6.17 5.02 8.99
CA VAL A 6 -4.90 5.65 8.65
C VAL A 6 -3.76 4.81 9.21
N TRP A 7 -2.80 4.49 8.37
CA TRP A 7 -1.67 3.63 8.69
C TRP A 7 -0.36 4.31 8.34
N GLU A 8 0.65 4.09 9.16
CA GLU A 8 1.98 4.65 8.95
C GLU A 8 3.01 3.53 8.98
N ASN A 9 3.94 3.51 8.00
CA ASN A 9 4.98 2.50 7.98
C ASN A 9 6.27 2.99 8.65
N GLU A 10 7.30 2.12 8.68
CA GLU A 10 8.59 2.40 9.32
C GLU A 10 9.36 3.55 8.67
N HIS A 11 8.97 3.95 7.47
CA HIS A 11 9.62 5.06 6.75
C HIS A 11 8.85 6.37 6.88
N GLY A 12 7.73 6.37 7.60
CA GLY A 12 6.90 7.55 7.75
C GLY A 12 5.91 7.78 6.63
N SER A 13 5.75 6.83 5.71
CA SER A 13 4.73 6.91 4.68
C SER A 13 3.35 6.66 5.30
N ILE A 14 2.36 7.38 4.81
CA ILE A 14 0.98 7.35 5.34
C ILE A 14 0.06 6.77 4.28
N MET A 15 -0.76 5.82 4.70
CA MET A 15 -1.80 5.24 3.87
C MET A 15 -3.16 5.45 4.55
N GLU A 16 -4.10 6.01 3.82
CA GLU A 16 -5.47 6.16 4.30
C GLU A 16 -6.39 5.35 3.39
N ILE A 17 -7.10 4.40 3.96
CA ILE A 17 -7.93 3.48 3.19
C ILE A 17 -9.32 3.34 3.78
N THR A 18 -10.28 3.09 2.88
CA THR A 18 -11.62 2.64 3.21
C THR A 18 -11.79 1.23 2.69
N VAL A 19 -12.67 0.48 3.33
CA VAL A 19 -12.96 -0.90 2.94
C VAL A 19 -14.47 -1.08 2.94
N GLN A 20 -15.00 -1.54 1.80
CA GLN A 20 -16.42 -1.80 1.66
C GLN A 20 -16.62 -3.08 0.85
N ASP A 21 -17.30 -4.05 1.43
CA ASP A 21 -17.54 -5.37 0.81
C ASP A 21 -16.25 -6.01 0.31
N GLY A 22 -15.19 -5.89 1.11
CA GLY A 22 -13.88 -6.42 0.76
C GLY A 22 -13.08 -5.58 -0.22
N LYS A 23 -13.62 -4.49 -0.73
CA LYS A 23 -12.91 -3.61 -1.66
C LYS A 23 -12.14 -2.54 -0.90
N ILE A 24 -10.85 -2.43 -1.17
CA ILE A 24 -9.97 -1.43 -0.58
C ILE A 24 -9.80 -0.28 -1.55
N GLU A 25 -10.01 0.94 -1.08
CA GLU A 25 -9.74 2.16 -1.84
C GLU A 25 -9.08 3.18 -0.92
N GLY A 26 -8.21 4.00 -1.48
CA GLY A 26 -7.62 5.06 -0.69
C GLY A 26 -6.44 5.72 -1.35
N SER A 27 -5.61 6.32 -0.52
CA SER A 27 -4.45 7.07 -0.96
C SER A 27 -3.22 6.69 -0.14
N TYR A 28 -2.07 6.86 -0.77
CA TYR A 28 -0.77 6.61 -0.18
C TYR A 28 0.07 7.87 -0.37
N SER A 29 0.73 8.34 0.70
CA SER A 29 1.59 9.51 0.67
C SER A 29 2.97 9.12 1.16
N SER A 30 3.98 9.25 0.30
CA SER A 30 5.34 8.92 0.68
C SER A 30 5.97 10.10 1.41
N TYR A 31 6.60 9.82 2.53
CA TYR A 31 7.31 10.85 3.29
C TYR A 31 8.59 11.31 2.59
N THR A 32 9.23 10.40 1.87
CA THR A 32 10.56 10.65 1.29
C THR A 32 10.54 11.04 -0.18
N GLY A 33 9.38 11.02 -0.82
CA GLY A 33 9.24 11.33 -2.24
C GLY A 33 8.58 12.67 -2.48
N ASP A 34 8.19 12.89 -3.74
CA ASP A 34 7.34 14.01 -4.08
C ASP A 34 6.08 13.95 -3.24
N LYS A 35 5.62 15.11 -2.80
CA LYS A 35 4.49 15.22 -1.87
C LYS A 35 3.17 15.03 -2.58
N GLY A 36 3.04 13.96 -3.34
CA GLY A 36 1.79 13.62 -3.99
C GLY A 36 1.02 12.57 -3.23
N ALA A 37 -0.25 12.46 -3.55
CA ALA A 37 -1.06 11.34 -3.15
C ALA A 37 -1.11 10.33 -4.29
N TYR A 38 -1.04 9.06 -3.96
CA TYR A 38 -1.02 7.97 -4.93
C TYR A 38 -2.22 7.07 -4.67
N ARG A 39 -2.82 6.57 -5.73
CA ARG A 39 -4.03 5.75 -5.64
C ARG A 39 -3.72 4.38 -5.07
N VAL A 40 -4.57 3.93 -4.13
CA VAL A 40 -4.56 2.57 -3.58
C VAL A 40 -5.86 1.88 -3.99
N LEU A 41 -5.75 0.65 -4.45
CA LEU A 41 -6.92 -0.15 -4.83
C LEU A 41 -6.61 -1.62 -4.57
N GLY A 42 -7.53 -2.34 -3.93
CA GLY A 42 -7.30 -3.75 -3.64
C GLY A 42 -8.51 -4.48 -3.08
N LEU A 43 -8.22 -5.65 -2.53
CA LEU A 43 -9.22 -6.53 -1.95
C LEU A 43 -8.74 -7.04 -0.60
N ALA A 44 -9.67 -7.12 0.35
CA ALA A 44 -9.47 -7.75 1.64
C ALA A 44 -10.44 -8.91 1.77
N ASP A 45 -10.07 -9.90 2.56
CA ASP A 45 -11.01 -10.97 2.91
C ASP A 45 -12.21 -10.35 3.63
N PRO A 46 -13.43 -10.48 3.08
CA PRO A 46 -14.62 -9.89 3.70
C PRO A 46 -15.10 -10.62 4.95
N GLU A 47 -14.63 -11.87 5.16
CA GLU A 47 -15.02 -12.69 6.31
C GLU A 47 -13.79 -13.27 7.00
N PRO A 48 -12.98 -12.41 7.67
CA PRO A 48 -11.73 -12.88 8.27
C PRO A 48 -11.97 -13.90 9.37
N ILE A 49 -11.04 -14.83 9.49
CA ILE A 49 -11.08 -15.91 10.48
C ILE A 49 -10.03 -15.65 11.56
N GLY A 50 -10.44 -15.83 12.81
CA GLY A 50 -9.56 -15.65 13.95
C GLY A 50 -9.19 -14.20 14.14
N GLY A 51 -7.94 -13.92 14.45
CA GLY A 51 -7.47 -12.56 14.69
C GLY A 51 -6.73 -11.94 13.50
N SER A 52 -6.94 -12.44 12.29
CA SER A 52 -6.17 -12.02 11.11
C SER A 52 -7.08 -11.74 9.93
N GLN A 53 -6.79 -10.67 9.20
CA GLN A 53 -7.48 -10.38 7.96
C GLN A 53 -6.46 -10.23 6.84
N THR A 54 -6.55 -11.08 5.83
CA THR A 54 -5.65 -11.04 4.68
C THR A 54 -6.12 -10.02 3.66
N PHE A 55 -5.17 -9.46 2.91
CA PHE A 55 -5.47 -8.45 1.89
C PHE A 55 -4.37 -8.39 0.84
N ALA A 56 -4.72 -7.76 -0.27
CA ALA A 56 -3.77 -7.36 -1.31
C ALA A 56 -4.24 -6.05 -1.90
N PHE A 57 -3.30 -5.13 -2.15
CA PHE A 57 -3.63 -3.89 -2.84
C PHE A 57 -2.49 -3.43 -3.73
N ALA A 58 -2.82 -2.58 -4.68
CA ALA A 58 -1.85 -1.98 -5.57
C ALA A 58 -1.76 -0.48 -5.30
N VAL A 59 -0.56 0.06 -5.50
CA VAL A 59 -0.30 1.50 -5.46
C VAL A 59 0.28 1.89 -6.82
N SER A 60 -0.36 2.84 -7.48
CA SER A 60 0.15 3.42 -8.72
C SER A 60 0.97 4.65 -8.36
N TRP A 61 2.23 4.67 -8.76
CA TRP A 61 3.16 5.74 -8.37
C TRP A 61 3.10 6.97 -9.27
N ARG A 62 2.00 7.12 -10.01
CA ARG A 62 1.69 8.37 -10.67
C ARG A 62 0.80 9.20 -9.76
N PRO A 63 1.19 10.44 -9.40
CA PRO A 63 0.38 11.26 -8.52
C PRO A 63 -1.05 11.44 -9.05
N LEU A 64 -2.02 11.47 -8.14
CA LEU A 64 -3.43 11.66 -8.50
C LEU A 64 -3.68 12.99 -9.21
N ASP A 65 -2.86 14.00 -8.94
CA ASP A 65 -2.95 15.32 -9.55
C ASP A 65 -2.00 15.51 -10.73
N ALA A 66 -1.47 14.43 -11.31
CA ALA A 66 -0.60 14.52 -12.47
C ALA A 66 -1.35 15.12 -13.67
N HIS A 67 -0.80 16.17 -14.24
CA HIS A 67 -1.45 16.92 -15.32
C HIS A 67 -1.02 16.49 -16.71
N ASP A 68 0.08 15.76 -16.83
CA ASP A 68 0.56 15.30 -18.12
C ASP A 68 1.15 13.89 -18.01
N ALA A 69 1.38 13.27 -19.18
CA ALA A 69 1.83 11.90 -19.24
C ALA A 69 3.25 11.68 -18.73
N GLY A 70 4.02 12.76 -18.61
CA GLY A 70 5.39 12.69 -18.10
C GLY A 70 5.51 12.88 -16.61
N SER A 71 4.40 13.18 -15.92
CA SER A 71 4.43 13.43 -14.49
C SER A 71 4.51 12.13 -13.71
N GLY A 72 5.39 12.10 -12.70
CA GLY A 72 5.52 10.99 -11.78
C GLY A 72 6.19 9.76 -12.39
N ASP A 73 6.26 8.72 -11.59
CA ASP A 73 6.85 7.46 -11.99
C ASP A 73 5.82 6.56 -12.66
N HIS A 74 6.26 5.80 -13.64
CA HIS A 74 5.41 4.83 -14.34
C HIS A 74 5.45 3.45 -13.66
N TRP A 75 5.53 3.43 -12.35
CA TRP A 75 5.72 2.24 -11.53
C TRP A 75 4.42 1.87 -10.81
N VAL A 76 4.28 0.58 -10.53
CA VAL A 76 3.17 0.05 -9.73
C VAL A 76 3.75 -0.91 -8.71
N SER A 77 3.26 -0.84 -7.47
CA SER A 77 3.58 -1.82 -6.44
C SER A 77 2.36 -2.63 -6.08
N GLY A 78 2.57 -3.92 -5.82
CA GLY A 78 1.57 -4.77 -5.22
C GLY A 78 1.99 -5.13 -3.80
N PHE A 79 1.08 -4.92 -2.85
CA PHE A 79 1.28 -5.26 -1.45
C PHE A 79 0.38 -6.44 -1.09
N VAL A 80 0.94 -7.44 -0.43
CA VAL A 80 0.16 -8.53 0.13
C VAL A 80 0.48 -8.63 1.62
N GLY A 81 -0.50 -8.98 2.43
CA GLY A 81 -0.25 -9.08 3.86
C GLY A 81 -1.49 -9.38 4.67
N GLN A 82 -1.39 -9.11 5.95
CA GLN A 82 -2.49 -9.31 6.86
C GLN A 82 -2.47 -8.31 8.01
N LEU A 83 -3.67 -8.00 8.47
CA LEU A 83 -3.91 -7.22 9.68
C LEU A 83 -3.95 -8.18 10.87
N GLN A 84 -3.13 -7.92 11.87
CA GLN A 84 -3.05 -8.70 13.09
C GLN A 84 -2.79 -7.79 14.28
N VAL A 85 -3.07 -8.26 15.48
CA VAL A 85 -2.57 -7.62 16.70
C VAL A 85 -1.27 -8.29 17.07
N ILE A 86 -0.19 -7.51 17.10
CA ILE A 86 1.15 -7.96 17.45
C ILE A 86 1.63 -7.11 18.63
N ASP A 87 1.94 -7.77 19.75
CA ASP A 87 2.37 -7.09 20.98
C ASP A 87 1.38 -6.00 21.42
N GLY A 88 0.09 -6.29 21.28
CA GLY A 88 -0.96 -5.36 21.68
C GLY A 88 -1.27 -4.26 20.68
N GLU A 89 -0.62 -4.22 19.52
CA GLU A 89 -0.83 -3.19 18.50
C GLU A 89 -1.40 -3.76 17.23
N GLU A 90 -2.39 -3.06 16.65
CA GLU A 90 -2.89 -3.38 15.32
C GLU A 90 -1.79 -3.11 14.29
N THR A 91 -1.44 -4.12 13.52
CA THR A 91 -0.27 -4.10 12.64
C THR A 91 -0.63 -4.68 11.29
N LEU A 92 -0.20 -4.03 10.22
CA LEU A 92 -0.22 -4.60 8.87
C LEU A 92 1.17 -5.11 8.56
N THR A 93 1.29 -6.42 8.43
CA THR A 93 2.54 -7.04 7.99
C THR A 93 2.42 -7.26 6.49
N THR A 94 3.26 -6.58 5.71
CA THR A 94 3.17 -6.65 4.25
C THR A 94 4.51 -7.00 3.61
N MET A 95 4.40 -7.66 2.47
CA MET A 95 5.47 -7.75 1.48
C MET A 95 4.99 -7.02 0.23
N TRP A 96 5.89 -6.32 -0.45
CA TRP A 96 5.53 -5.65 -1.68
C TRP A 96 6.53 -5.94 -2.79
N LEU A 97 6.00 -5.90 -4.00
CA LEU A 97 6.76 -6.01 -5.25
C LEU A 97 6.49 -4.74 -6.04
N LEU A 98 7.56 -4.06 -6.40
CA LEU A 98 7.46 -2.87 -7.26
C LEU A 98 7.88 -3.27 -8.67
N THR A 99 7.06 -2.92 -9.64
CA THR A 99 7.40 -3.16 -11.04
C THR A 99 7.54 -1.84 -11.78
N LYS A 100 8.55 -1.77 -12.65
CA LYS A 100 8.83 -0.60 -13.46
C LYS A 100 8.99 -1.02 -14.91
N PRO A 101 8.64 -0.13 -15.87
CA PRO A 101 8.80 -0.48 -17.28
C PRO A 101 10.29 -0.56 -17.64
N THR A 102 10.63 -1.59 -18.39
CA THR A 102 12.00 -1.79 -18.90
C THR A 102 11.92 -2.31 -20.33
N THR A 103 13.05 -2.28 -21.03
CA THR A 103 13.14 -3.01 -22.28
C THR A 103 13.12 -4.52 -22.01
N PRO A 104 12.77 -5.37 -22.99
CA PRO A 104 12.77 -6.81 -22.76
C PRO A 104 14.13 -7.36 -22.27
N GLU A 105 15.22 -6.78 -22.71
CA GLU A 105 16.57 -7.20 -22.31
C GLU A 105 16.86 -6.90 -20.84
N GLU A 106 16.14 -5.95 -20.26
CA GLU A 106 16.32 -5.52 -18.87
C GLU A 106 15.23 -6.04 -17.94
N ASN A 107 14.39 -6.97 -18.40
CA ASN A 107 13.27 -7.47 -17.60
C ASN A 107 13.68 -7.99 -16.22
N TRP A 108 14.86 -8.53 -16.11
CA TRP A 108 15.36 -9.05 -14.83
C TRP A 108 15.55 -7.95 -13.78
N THR A 109 15.61 -6.68 -14.18
CA THR A 109 15.70 -5.54 -13.26
C THR A 109 14.35 -4.88 -13.01
N SER A 110 13.27 -5.37 -13.62
CA SER A 110 11.97 -4.69 -13.61
C SER A 110 11.23 -4.80 -12.28
N ILE A 111 11.63 -5.73 -11.41
CA ILE A 111 10.90 -6.01 -10.18
C ILE A 111 11.83 -5.90 -8.98
N LEU A 112 11.40 -5.12 -8.00
CA LEU A 112 12.04 -5.01 -6.69
C LEU A 112 11.10 -5.57 -5.64
N ILE A 113 11.65 -6.16 -4.58
CA ILE A 113 10.87 -6.76 -3.50
C ILE A 113 11.40 -6.27 -2.15
N ASP A 114 10.49 -5.95 -1.23
CA ASP A 114 10.84 -5.63 0.14
C ASP A 114 9.60 -5.84 1.01
N LYS A 115 9.71 -5.48 2.27
CA LYS A 115 8.63 -5.57 3.24
C LYS A 115 8.35 -4.21 3.86
N SER A 116 7.13 -4.02 4.33
CA SER A 116 6.74 -2.84 5.11
C SER A 116 5.82 -3.26 6.23
N ILE A 117 6.01 -2.64 7.38
CA ILE A 117 5.17 -2.85 8.55
C ILE A 117 4.44 -1.55 8.83
N PHE A 118 3.11 -1.60 8.87
CA PHE A 118 2.30 -0.43 9.15
C PHE A 118 1.69 -0.56 10.54
N LYS A 119 1.66 0.55 11.24
CA LYS A 119 0.95 0.68 12.52
C LYS A 119 -0.20 1.66 12.35
N ARG A 120 -1.28 1.44 13.07
CA ARG A 120 -2.40 2.37 13.03
C ARG A 120 -1.95 3.71 13.59
N ARG A 121 -2.23 4.77 12.84
CA ARG A 121 -1.90 6.12 13.27
C ARG A 121 -3.04 6.67 14.10
N ASP A 122 -2.71 7.14 15.31
CA ASP A 122 -3.69 7.83 16.15
C ASP A 122 -4.09 9.16 15.52
N ARG A 123 -5.37 9.43 15.56
CA ARG A 123 -5.91 10.72 15.12
C ARG A 123 -6.01 11.71 16.27
N GLY A 124 -5.39 11.39 17.36
CA GLY A 124 -5.46 12.03 18.65
C GLY A 124 -5.47 13.51 18.71
#